data_560189adb4809b410c401785a9a7438f
#
_entry.id   560189adb4809b410c401785a9a7438f
#
_cell.length_a   1.000
_cell.length_b   1.000
_cell.length_c   1.000
_cell.angle_alpha   90.00
_cell.angle_beta   90.00
_cell.angle_gamma   90.00
#
_symmetry.space_group_name_H-M   'P 1'
#
loop_
_entity.id
_entity.type
_entity.pdbx_description
1 polymer ?
#
loop_
_entity_poly.entity_id
_entity_poly.type
_entity_poly.pdbx_seq_one_letter_code
_entity_poly.pdbx_strand_id
1 'polypeptide(L)'
;AWATPVDLDLPRQPLATSLRQLAEAAQLTLAVDNSTVPDRLAPAVQGRLEPISALSQLLQGSGLVFRQQGSTLVILRGDDSAVELGATDINSVAIGETTEGTRSYTTGPMRTATRMQMSMRETPQSVSVITRQRMDDQNIQNLDEVARTTTGISYTKIGTDRSTYYARGFEINDLQFDGIPSNISENYSMDVMSTSNMAIYDRVEVVRGANGLLQGTGNPSAAINLVRKRPTADFRLGAELGAGSWDNYRSQVDLTGPLA
;
A
#
# COMPACT_ATOMS: atom_id res chain seq x y z
N ALA A 1 10.54 -26.53 -7.58
CA ALA A 1 11.75 -27.32 -7.94
C ALA A 1 12.58 -27.72 -6.69
N TRP A 2 12.23 -27.26 -5.46
CA TRP A 2 13.07 -27.39 -4.26
C TRP A 2 12.54 -28.43 -3.25
N ALA A 3 11.45 -29.07 -3.59
CA ALA A 3 10.79 -30.09 -2.79
C ALA A 3 11.21 -31.53 -3.19
N THR A 4 12.19 -31.71 -4.08
CA THR A 4 12.64 -33.04 -4.45
C THR A 4 13.68 -33.50 -3.44
N PRO A 5 13.42 -34.58 -2.68
CA PRO A 5 14.37 -35.12 -1.72
C PRO A 5 15.66 -35.57 -2.41
N VAL A 6 16.80 -35.18 -1.87
CA VAL A 6 18.13 -35.51 -2.35
C VAL A 6 18.80 -36.45 -1.33
N ASP A 7 19.51 -37.46 -1.82
CA ASP A 7 20.32 -38.30 -0.97
C ASP A 7 21.59 -37.56 -0.56
N LEU A 8 21.76 -37.37 0.73
CA LEU A 8 22.85 -36.61 1.33
C LEU A 8 23.67 -37.52 2.26
N ASP A 9 24.99 -37.42 2.15
CA ASP A 9 25.94 -38.00 3.09
C ASP A 9 26.99 -36.95 3.44
N LEU A 10 26.61 -36.04 4.34
CA LEU A 10 27.45 -34.96 4.81
C LEU A 10 27.99 -35.30 6.18
N PRO A 11 29.28 -35.65 6.28
CA PRO A 11 29.90 -35.93 7.57
C PRO A 11 30.08 -34.65 8.38
N ARG A 12 30.44 -34.80 9.65
CA ARG A 12 30.75 -33.64 10.50
C ARG A 12 32.04 -32.98 10.00
N GLN A 13 31.88 -31.80 9.38
CA GLN A 13 32.93 -31.04 8.70
C GLN A 13 32.65 -29.50 8.81
N PRO A 14 33.58 -28.63 8.37
CA PRO A 14 33.36 -27.20 8.41
C PRO A 14 32.05 -26.78 7.73
N LEU A 15 31.29 -25.88 8.37
CA LEU A 15 29.97 -25.49 7.92
C LEU A 15 29.97 -24.97 6.46
N ALA A 16 30.98 -24.18 6.09
CA ALA A 16 31.14 -23.68 4.71
C ALA A 16 31.27 -24.83 3.68
N THR A 17 31.93 -25.91 4.03
CA THR A 17 32.09 -27.11 3.16
C THR A 17 30.77 -27.85 3.02
N SER A 18 30.05 -28.06 4.13
CA SER A 18 28.74 -28.72 4.11
C SER A 18 27.70 -27.93 3.33
N LEU A 19 27.69 -26.61 3.44
CA LEU A 19 26.81 -25.74 2.67
C LEU A 19 27.08 -25.83 1.16
N ARG A 20 28.35 -25.86 0.77
CA ARG A 20 28.73 -26.00 -0.65
C ARG A 20 28.29 -27.35 -1.20
N GLN A 21 28.55 -28.44 -0.49
CA GLN A 21 28.15 -29.77 -0.92
C GLN A 21 26.63 -29.94 -1.01
N LEU A 22 25.90 -29.36 -0.06
CA LEU A 22 24.42 -29.30 -0.13
C LEU A 22 23.97 -28.56 -1.36
N ALA A 23 24.55 -27.38 -1.65
CA ALA A 23 24.22 -26.58 -2.82
C ALA A 23 24.43 -27.32 -4.14
N GLU A 24 25.57 -28.03 -4.25
CA GLU A 24 25.90 -28.85 -5.42
C GLU A 24 24.94 -30.05 -5.56
N ALA A 25 24.70 -30.80 -4.49
CA ALA A 25 23.83 -31.98 -4.51
C ALA A 25 22.38 -31.64 -4.83
N ALA A 26 21.90 -30.51 -4.32
CA ALA A 26 20.52 -30.05 -4.51
C ALA A 26 20.34 -29.06 -5.67
N GLN A 27 21.43 -28.75 -6.41
CA GLN A 27 21.42 -27.70 -7.49
C GLN A 27 20.85 -26.38 -7.04
N LEU A 28 21.22 -25.94 -5.82
CA LEU A 28 20.75 -24.69 -5.21
C LEU A 28 21.76 -23.57 -5.45
N THR A 29 21.26 -22.38 -5.70
CA THR A 29 22.08 -21.16 -5.64
C THR A 29 22.05 -20.64 -4.21
N LEU A 30 23.20 -20.78 -3.51
CA LEU A 30 23.40 -20.19 -2.18
C LEU A 30 24.20 -18.90 -2.30
N ALA A 31 23.68 -17.80 -1.81
CA ALA A 31 24.42 -16.56 -1.60
C ALA A 31 24.86 -16.52 -0.12
N VAL A 32 26.16 -16.61 0.08
CA VAL A 32 26.77 -16.62 1.42
C VAL A 32 27.93 -15.65 1.40
N ASP A 33 27.94 -14.71 2.34
CA ASP A 33 29.12 -13.91 2.59
C ASP A 33 30.09 -14.75 3.44
N ASN A 34 31.28 -15.03 2.89
CA ASN A 34 32.30 -15.83 3.56
C ASN A 34 32.73 -15.25 4.92
N SER A 35 32.56 -13.94 5.14
CA SER A 35 32.83 -13.30 6.43
C SER A 35 31.73 -13.58 7.48
N THR A 36 30.57 -14.03 7.03
CA THR A 36 29.40 -14.26 7.88
C THR A 36 29.37 -15.70 8.43
N VAL A 37 29.97 -16.68 7.74
CA VAL A 37 29.98 -18.09 8.17
C VAL A 37 31.02 -18.30 9.28
N PRO A 38 30.56 -18.68 10.50
CA PRO A 38 31.50 -18.96 11.58
C PRO A 38 32.36 -20.21 11.27
N ASP A 39 33.60 -20.13 11.67
CA ASP A 39 34.51 -21.29 11.57
C ASP A 39 34.17 -22.38 12.63
N ARG A 40 33.14 -23.17 12.30
CA ARG A 40 32.65 -24.25 13.16
C ARG A 40 32.32 -25.49 12.34
N LEU A 41 32.28 -26.63 13.02
CA LEU A 41 31.85 -27.90 12.46
C LEU A 41 30.32 -27.96 12.41
N ALA A 42 29.74 -28.22 11.22
CA ALA A 42 28.35 -28.52 11.05
C ALA A 42 28.01 -29.92 11.61
N PRO A 43 26.81 -30.20 12.07
CA PRO A 43 26.35 -31.53 12.37
C PRO A 43 26.41 -32.44 11.13
N ALA A 44 26.56 -33.74 11.32
CA ALA A 44 26.42 -34.69 10.21
C ALA A 44 24.97 -34.77 9.77
N VAL A 45 24.72 -34.71 8.44
CA VAL A 45 23.41 -34.84 7.84
C VAL A 45 23.41 -35.95 6.83
N GLN A 46 22.65 -37.03 7.08
CA GLN A 46 22.62 -38.22 6.26
C GLN A 46 21.21 -38.66 5.96
N GLY A 47 21.00 -39.19 4.77
CA GLY A 47 19.71 -39.72 4.31
C GLY A 47 19.06 -38.91 3.21
N ARG A 48 17.87 -39.36 2.85
CA ARG A 48 17.07 -38.71 1.79
C ARG A 48 16.23 -37.61 2.38
N LEU A 49 16.67 -36.37 2.24
CA LEU A 49 16.06 -35.19 2.84
C LEU A 49 15.69 -34.11 1.79
N GLU A 50 14.70 -33.34 2.11
CA GLU A 50 14.43 -32.11 1.34
C GLU A 50 15.55 -31.09 1.59
N PRO A 51 16.02 -30.38 0.56
CA PRO A 51 17.14 -29.43 0.65
C PRO A 51 16.97 -28.37 1.74
N ILE A 52 15.74 -27.86 1.93
CA ILE A 52 15.44 -26.85 2.97
C ILE A 52 15.57 -27.47 4.38
N SER A 53 15.11 -28.71 4.56
CA SER A 53 15.20 -29.40 5.83
C SER A 53 16.67 -29.70 6.18
N ALA A 54 17.47 -30.13 5.20
CA ALA A 54 18.89 -30.35 5.36
C ALA A 54 19.64 -29.04 5.69
N LEU A 55 19.31 -27.96 5.03
CA LEU A 55 19.88 -26.63 5.31
C LEU A 55 19.54 -26.16 6.74
N SER A 56 18.31 -26.38 7.18
CA SER A 56 17.88 -26.01 8.55
C SER A 56 18.70 -26.81 9.61
N GLN A 57 18.96 -28.11 9.36
CA GLN A 57 19.79 -28.94 10.24
C GLN A 57 21.25 -28.48 10.28
N LEU A 58 21.83 -28.15 9.13
CA LEU A 58 23.21 -27.65 9.06
C LEU A 58 23.40 -26.31 9.78
N LEU A 59 22.39 -25.45 9.73
CA LEU A 59 22.41 -24.12 10.36
C LEU A 59 22.05 -24.15 11.84
N GLN A 60 21.56 -25.28 12.35
CA GLN A 60 21.16 -25.40 13.75
C GLN A 60 22.27 -25.02 14.72
N GLY A 61 22.02 -24.07 15.60
CA GLY A 61 22.99 -23.59 16.59
C GLY A 61 24.17 -22.79 16.02
N SER A 62 24.15 -22.42 14.73
CA SER A 62 25.19 -21.57 14.11
C SER A 62 24.95 -20.07 14.31
N GLY A 63 23.75 -19.66 14.74
CA GLY A 63 23.35 -18.24 14.75
C GLY A 63 23.07 -17.69 13.35
N LEU A 64 23.03 -18.56 12.33
CA LEU A 64 22.68 -18.20 10.97
C LEU A 64 21.25 -18.61 10.66
N VAL A 65 20.62 -17.80 9.87
CA VAL A 65 19.28 -18.04 9.29
C VAL A 65 19.36 -17.93 7.77
N PHE A 66 18.44 -18.55 7.08
CA PHE A 66 18.36 -18.42 5.62
C PHE A 66 17.06 -17.73 5.22
N ARG A 67 17.13 -17.00 4.12
CA ARG A 67 15.98 -16.36 3.48
C ARG A 67 15.95 -16.70 2.01
N GLN A 68 14.78 -17.01 1.50
CA GLN A 68 14.58 -17.22 0.08
C GLN A 68 14.37 -15.88 -0.64
N GLN A 69 15.15 -15.63 -1.69
CA GLN A 69 15.02 -14.46 -2.56
C GLN A 69 14.97 -14.92 -4.02
N GLY A 70 13.76 -15.10 -4.55
CA GLY A 70 13.55 -15.69 -5.88
C GLY A 70 14.06 -17.13 -5.96
N SER A 71 15.04 -17.39 -6.82
CA SER A 71 15.70 -18.70 -6.99
C SER A 71 16.99 -18.86 -6.17
N THR A 72 17.31 -17.94 -5.28
CA THR A 72 18.52 -17.92 -4.46
C THR A 72 18.17 -18.02 -2.99
N LEU A 73 18.91 -18.81 -2.23
CA LEU A 73 18.86 -18.82 -0.76
C LEU A 73 20.01 -17.97 -0.23
N VAL A 74 19.68 -16.95 0.53
CA VAL A 74 20.65 -16.05 1.17
C VAL A 74 20.81 -16.44 2.63
N ILE A 75 22.05 -16.66 3.08
CA ILE A 75 22.36 -16.97 4.47
C ILE A 75 22.83 -15.70 5.18
N LEU A 76 22.21 -15.38 6.33
CA LEU A 76 22.41 -14.19 7.11
C LEU A 76 22.69 -14.55 8.58
N ARG A 77 23.28 -13.63 9.36
CA ARG A 77 23.36 -13.77 10.82
C ARG A 77 21.98 -13.58 11.44
N GLY A 78 21.66 -14.36 12.46
CA GLY A 78 20.39 -14.27 13.17
C GLY A 78 20.13 -12.87 13.79
N ASP A 79 21.18 -12.14 14.13
CA ASP A 79 21.09 -10.77 14.68
C ASP A 79 20.78 -9.72 13.61
N ASP A 80 21.13 -9.98 12.34
CA ASP A 80 20.74 -9.12 11.21
C ASP A 80 19.27 -9.31 10.79
N SER A 81 18.60 -10.30 11.35
CA SER A 81 17.18 -10.56 11.14
C SER A 81 16.25 -9.73 12.06
N ALA A 82 16.80 -8.85 12.88
CA ALA A 82 16.05 -8.01 13.82
C ALA A 82 15.36 -6.78 13.16
N VAL A 83 15.19 -6.76 11.87
CA VAL A 83 14.01 -6.16 11.26
C VAL A 83 13.06 -7.31 10.92
N GLU A 84 12.43 -7.86 11.94
CA GLU A 84 11.14 -8.52 11.78
C GLU A 84 10.18 -7.44 11.30
N LEU A 85 10.18 -7.19 10.00
CA LEU A 85 8.99 -6.74 9.33
C LEU A 85 8.01 -7.87 9.59
N GLY A 86 7.12 -7.64 10.56
CA GLY A 86 6.04 -8.57 10.87
C GLY A 86 5.50 -9.07 9.56
N ALA A 87 5.19 -10.36 9.48
CA ALA A 87 4.68 -10.99 8.27
C ALA A 87 3.76 -9.99 7.60
N THR A 88 4.22 -9.44 6.48
CA THR A 88 3.36 -8.62 5.66
C THR A 88 2.31 -9.61 5.21
N ASP A 89 1.19 -9.57 5.86
CA ASP A 89 0.01 -10.30 5.46
C ASP A 89 -0.27 -9.82 4.05
N ILE A 90 0.21 -10.59 3.07
CA ILE A 90 -0.13 -10.39 1.67
C ILE A 90 -1.58 -10.90 1.54
N ASN A 91 -2.46 -10.28 2.28
CA ASN A 91 -3.83 -10.24 1.90
C ASN A 91 -3.84 -9.58 0.52
N SER A 92 -4.45 -10.23 -0.43
CA SER A 92 -4.52 -9.92 -1.86
C SER A 92 -5.15 -8.55 -2.22
N VAL A 93 -5.05 -7.60 -1.33
CA VAL A 93 -5.25 -6.18 -1.61
C VAL A 93 -3.95 -5.72 -2.25
N ALA A 94 -3.96 -5.50 -3.55
CA ALA A 94 -2.80 -4.97 -4.27
C ALA A 94 -2.26 -3.77 -3.50
N ILE A 95 -0.97 -3.81 -3.13
CA ILE A 95 -0.31 -2.75 -2.37
C ILE A 95 -0.61 -1.42 -3.06
N GLY A 96 -1.33 -0.53 -2.38
CA GLY A 96 -1.75 0.76 -2.92
C GLY A 96 -3.21 0.85 -3.36
N GLU A 97 -4.02 -0.20 -3.26
CA GLU A 97 -5.45 -0.11 -3.58
C GLU A 97 -6.30 0.52 -2.47
N THR A 98 -5.86 0.51 -1.23
CA THR A 98 -6.54 1.15 -0.10
C THR A 98 -5.56 1.86 0.81
N THR A 99 -5.99 2.96 1.42
CA THR A 99 -5.25 3.69 2.46
C THR A 99 -5.83 3.47 3.85
N GLU A 100 -7.06 2.96 3.93
CA GLU A 100 -7.74 2.66 5.18
C GLU A 100 -6.99 1.59 5.97
N GLY A 101 -6.73 1.87 7.25
CA GLY A 101 -6.01 0.96 8.14
C GLY A 101 -4.49 0.94 7.97
N THR A 102 -3.93 1.65 6.98
CA THR A 102 -2.47 1.71 6.77
C THR A 102 -1.75 2.63 7.74
N ARG A 103 -2.46 3.53 8.41
CA ARG A 103 -1.92 4.60 9.26
C ARG A 103 -0.90 5.49 8.54
N SER A 104 -1.01 5.59 7.23
CA SER A 104 -0.06 6.32 6.38
C SER A 104 -0.68 7.58 5.79
N TYR A 105 0.13 8.63 5.64
CA TYR A 105 -0.22 9.84 4.90
C TYR A 105 0.17 9.73 3.42
N THR A 106 0.77 8.62 3.03
CA THR A 106 1.11 8.33 1.64
C THR A 106 0.29 7.16 1.12
N THR A 107 0.08 7.13 -0.19
CA THR A 107 -0.59 6.03 -0.89
C THR A 107 0.43 5.23 -1.69
N GLY A 108 0.07 4.00 -2.02
CA GLY A 108 0.73 3.23 -3.04
C GLY A 108 0.41 3.75 -4.46
N PRO A 109 0.57 2.91 -5.49
CA PRO A 109 0.28 3.29 -6.86
C PRO A 109 -1.18 3.73 -7.05
N MET A 110 -1.38 4.76 -7.86
CA MET A 110 -2.69 5.31 -8.21
C MET A 110 -2.91 5.27 -9.73
N ARG A 111 -4.16 5.42 -10.17
CA ARG A 111 -4.53 5.41 -11.59
C ARG A 111 -5.11 6.72 -12.11
N THR A 112 -5.44 7.65 -11.22
CA THR A 112 -6.18 8.88 -11.56
C THR A 112 -5.45 9.75 -12.57
N ALA A 113 -4.12 9.83 -12.49
CA ALA A 113 -3.33 10.68 -13.37
C ALA A 113 -3.11 10.09 -14.77
N THR A 114 -2.95 8.78 -14.90
CA THR A 114 -2.51 8.14 -16.15
C THR A 114 -3.31 6.90 -16.55
N ARG A 115 -4.29 6.48 -15.76
CA ARG A 115 -4.99 5.17 -15.83
C ARG A 115 -4.08 3.94 -15.66
N MET A 116 -2.77 4.13 -15.61
CA MET A 116 -1.79 3.11 -15.25
C MET A 116 -1.52 3.16 -13.75
N GLN A 117 -1.20 2.02 -13.16
CA GLN A 117 -0.76 1.99 -11.76
C GLN A 117 0.64 2.59 -11.66
N MET A 118 0.73 3.81 -11.18
CA MET A 118 2.00 4.52 -11.00
C MET A 118 2.08 5.09 -9.60
N SER A 119 3.26 5.02 -9.01
CA SER A 119 3.52 5.71 -7.75
C SER A 119 3.46 7.24 -7.95
N MET A 120 3.30 7.99 -6.87
CA MET A 120 3.36 9.47 -6.93
C MET A 120 4.67 9.99 -7.53
N ARG A 121 5.78 9.26 -7.35
CA ARG A 121 7.11 9.63 -7.88
C ARG A 121 7.23 9.43 -9.39
N GLU A 122 6.60 8.39 -9.90
CA GLU A 122 6.63 8.03 -11.32
C GLU A 122 5.60 8.80 -12.14
N THR A 123 4.60 9.39 -11.46
CA THR A 123 3.55 10.14 -12.12
C THR A 123 4.08 11.49 -12.60
N PRO A 124 4.09 11.77 -13.94
CA PRO A 124 4.64 13.01 -14.50
C PRO A 124 3.70 14.21 -14.34
N GLN A 125 2.92 14.26 -13.28
CA GLN A 125 1.95 15.30 -12.98
C GLN A 125 2.01 15.69 -11.50
N SER A 126 1.51 16.88 -11.20
CA SER A 126 1.42 17.34 -9.81
C SER A 126 0.22 16.68 -9.12
N VAL A 127 0.49 15.71 -8.28
CA VAL A 127 -0.53 14.94 -7.57
C VAL A 127 -0.47 15.21 -6.06
N SER A 128 -1.63 15.24 -5.43
CA SER A 128 -1.79 15.19 -3.97
C SER A 128 -2.77 14.10 -3.63
N VAL A 129 -2.48 13.35 -2.56
CA VAL A 129 -3.40 12.36 -2.02
C VAL A 129 -3.69 12.69 -0.57
N ILE A 130 -4.96 12.71 -0.25
CA ILE A 130 -5.47 12.85 1.10
C ILE A 130 -5.96 11.47 1.51
N THR A 131 -5.18 10.77 2.32
CA THR A 131 -5.45 9.40 2.75
C THR A 131 -6.53 9.35 3.83
N ARG A 132 -7.10 8.17 4.09
CA ARG A 132 -8.06 7.99 5.17
C ARG A 132 -7.48 8.43 6.50
N GLN A 133 -6.26 8.01 6.83
CA GLN A 133 -5.60 8.42 8.07
C GLN A 133 -5.51 9.94 8.23
N ARG A 134 -5.13 10.65 7.14
CA ARG A 134 -5.07 12.10 7.17
C ARG A 134 -6.44 12.74 7.35
N MET A 135 -7.49 12.16 6.73
CA MET A 135 -8.86 12.67 6.90
C MET A 135 -9.32 12.50 8.35
N ASP A 136 -9.01 11.36 8.97
CA ASP A 136 -9.38 11.09 10.36
C ASP A 136 -8.63 12.00 11.34
N ASP A 137 -7.31 12.12 11.20
CA ASP A 137 -6.46 12.93 12.10
C ASP A 137 -6.78 14.44 12.02
N GLN A 138 -7.19 14.91 10.86
CA GLN A 138 -7.53 16.33 10.61
C GLN A 138 -9.03 16.60 10.66
N ASN A 139 -9.84 15.58 10.98
CA ASN A 139 -11.30 15.65 11.02
C ASN A 139 -11.91 16.23 9.74
N ILE A 140 -11.43 15.76 8.58
CA ILE A 140 -11.90 16.20 7.26
C ILE A 140 -13.20 15.47 6.93
N GLN A 141 -14.31 16.19 6.92
CA GLN A 141 -15.65 15.62 6.79
C GLN A 141 -16.31 15.88 5.44
N ASN A 142 -15.83 16.88 4.70
CA ASN A 142 -16.41 17.32 3.43
C ASN A 142 -15.32 17.75 2.43
N LEU A 143 -15.74 18.02 1.20
CA LEU A 143 -14.82 18.38 0.12
C LEU A 143 -14.20 19.77 0.29
N ASP A 144 -14.90 20.72 0.95
CA ASP A 144 -14.37 22.05 1.26
C ASP A 144 -13.13 21.94 2.16
N GLU A 145 -13.17 21.03 3.12
CA GLU A 145 -12.04 20.78 4.04
C GLU A 145 -10.89 20.07 3.31
N VAL A 146 -11.20 19.16 2.40
CA VAL A 146 -10.18 18.58 1.49
C VAL A 146 -9.50 19.69 0.69
N ALA A 147 -10.28 20.59 0.08
CA ALA A 147 -9.75 21.70 -0.71
C ALA A 147 -8.87 22.63 0.13
N ARG A 148 -9.31 22.98 1.34
CA ARG A 148 -8.56 23.82 2.27
C ARG A 148 -7.21 23.22 2.69
N THR A 149 -7.13 21.90 2.80
CA THR A 149 -5.92 21.18 3.23
C THR A 149 -5.04 20.75 2.06
N THR A 150 -5.49 20.97 0.81
CA THR A 150 -4.76 20.57 -0.40
C THR A 150 -4.04 21.74 -1.03
N THR A 151 -2.72 21.64 -1.15
CA THR A 151 -1.91 22.70 -1.77
C THR A 151 -2.32 22.96 -3.23
N GLY A 152 -2.47 24.22 -3.59
CA GLY A 152 -2.78 24.64 -4.96
C GLY A 152 -4.25 24.46 -5.37
N ILE A 153 -5.12 24.22 -4.41
CA ILE A 153 -6.57 24.26 -4.55
C ILE A 153 -7.08 25.44 -3.72
N SER A 154 -7.99 26.20 -4.28
CA SER A 154 -8.77 27.21 -3.57
C SER A 154 -10.25 26.96 -3.81
N TYR A 155 -11.10 27.48 -2.96
CA TYR A 155 -12.53 27.40 -3.15
C TYR A 155 -13.22 28.69 -2.73
N THR A 156 -14.37 28.96 -3.33
CA THR A 156 -15.25 30.08 -2.98
C THR A 156 -16.60 29.51 -2.61
N LYS A 157 -17.08 29.86 -1.44
CA LYS A 157 -18.40 29.46 -0.96
C LYS A 157 -19.46 30.46 -1.50
N ILE A 158 -20.43 29.94 -2.23
CA ILE A 158 -21.49 30.75 -2.87
C ILE A 158 -22.79 30.70 -2.07
N GLY A 159 -22.91 29.75 -1.17
CA GLY A 159 -24.06 29.54 -0.30
C GLY A 159 -23.72 28.63 0.85
N THR A 160 -24.75 28.16 1.58
CA THR A 160 -24.53 27.28 2.75
C THR A 160 -23.84 25.98 2.37
N ASP A 161 -24.25 25.38 1.24
CA ASP A 161 -23.78 24.07 0.79
C ASP A 161 -23.23 24.07 -0.65
N ARG A 162 -22.89 25.27 -1.17
CA ARG A 162 -22.38 25.42 -2.52
C ARG A 162 -21.00 26.03 -2.52
N SER A 163 -20.05 25.31 -3.08
CA SER A 163 -18.67 25.76 -3.24
C SER A 163 -18.18 25.52 -4.66
N THR A 164 -17.46 26.48 -5.20
CA THR A 164 -16.73 26.35 -6.45
C THR A 164 -15.24 26.18 -6.16
N TYR A 165 -14.62 25.20 -6.77
CA TYR A 165 -13.22 24.88 -6.55
C TYR A 165 -12.37 25.35 -7.73
N TYR A 166 -11.17 25.82 -7.45
CA TYR A 166 -10.24 26.36 -8.43
C TYR A 166 -8.84 25.77 -8.25
N ALA A 167 -8.18 25.57 -9.38
CA ALA A 167 -6.76 25.27 -9.42
C ALA A 167 -6.11 26.06 -10.57
N ARG A 168 -4.93 26.65 -10.33
CA ARG A 168 -4.19 27.42 -11.33
C ARG A 168 -5.01 28.54 -11.99
N GLY A 169 -6.00 29.10 -11.30
CA GLY A 169 -6.87 30.16 -11.81
C GLY A 169 -8.08 29.69 -12.64
N PHE A 170 -8.22 28.37 -12.83
CA PHE A 170 -9.35 27.79 -13.56
C PHE A 170 -10.26 27.01 -12.63
N GLU A 171 -11.55 27.02 -12.92
CA GLU A 171 -12.55 26.23 -12.21
C GLU A 171 -12.31 24.73 -12.43
N ILE A 172 -12.48 23.94 -11.36
CA ILE A 172 -12.38 22.49 -11.39
C ILE A 172 -13.75 21.92 -11.71
N ASN A 173 -13.91 21.42 -12.93
CA ASN A 173 -15.15 20.79 -13.40
C ASN A 173 -15.04 19.28 -13.49
N ASP A 174 -13.85 18.73 -13.22
CA ASP A 174 -13.55 17.33 -13.34
C ASP A 174 -13.56 16.66 -11.97
N LEU A 175 -14.72 16.14 -11.62
CA LEU A 175 -14.93 15.28 -10.46
C LEU A 175 -15.08 13.84 -10.91
N GLN A 176 -14.36 12.94 -10.26
CA GLN A 176 -14.42 11.52 -10.55
C GLN A 176 -14.81 10.73 -9.29
N PHE A 177 -15.53 9.65 -9.51
CA PHE A 177 -15.81 8.65 -8.48
C PHE A 177 -15.20 7.32 -8.92
N ASP A 178 -14.23 6.83 -8.16
CA ASP A 178 -13.43 5.63 -8.49
C ASP A 178 -12.81 5.68 -9.91
N GLY A 179 -12.39 6.88 -10.34
CA GLY A 179 -11.80 7.11 -11.66
C GLY A 179 -12.81 7.24 -12.81
N ILE A 180 -14.10 7.23 -12.51
CA ILE A 180 -15.16 7.45 -13.50
C ILE A 180 -15.51 8.94 -13.49
N PRO A 181 -15.31 9.67 -14.61
CA PRO A 181 -15.69 11.07 -14.70
C PRO A 181 -17.19 11.26 -14.48
N SER A 182 -17.53 12.20 -13.64
CA SER A 182 -18.89 12.67 -13.46
C SER A 182 -19.10 13.91 -14.28
N ASN A 183 -19.95 13.83 -15.31
CA ASN A 183 -20.37 15.01 -16.07
C ASN A 183 -21.36 15.79 -15.23
N ILE A 184 -20.86 16.62 -14.35
CA ILE A 184 -21.68 17.50 -13.55
C ILE A 184 -21.85 18.76 -14.37
N SER A 185 -23.07 19.05 -14.78
CA SER A 185 -23.43 20.26 -15.54
C SER A 185 -23.07 21.50 -14.75
N GLU A 186 -22.47 22.49 -15.40
CA GLU A 186 -22.00 23.75 -14.81
C GLU A 186 -23.03 24.48 -13.94
N ASN A 187 -24.33 24.24 -14.14
CA ASN A 187 -25.41 24.92 -13.41
C ASN A 187 -25.93 24.18 -12.17
N TYR A 188 -25.62 22.86 -12.01
CA TYR A 188 -26.15 22.03 -10.91
C TYR A 188 -25.07 21.25 -10.17
N SER A 189 -23.85 21.36 -10.59
CA SER A 189 -22.75 20.52 -10.11
C SER A 189 -22.26 20.89 -8.72
N MET A 190 -22.49 22.11 -8.30
CA MET A 190 -21.96 22.61 -7.03
C MET A 190 -22.60 21.95 -5.81
N ASP A 191 -23.85 21.54 -5.91
CA ASP A 191 -24.60 20.94 -4.80
C ASP A 191 -24.09 19.53 -4.46
N VAL A 192 -23.61 18.79 -5.46
CA VAL A 192 -23.10 17.42 -5.25
C VAL A 192 -21.66 17.42 -4.73
N MET A 193 -20.86 18.40 -5.13
CA MET A 193 -19.46 18.47 -4.72
C MET A 193 -19.30 18.87 -3.25
N SER A 194 -20.06 19.86 -2.79
CA SER A 194 -19.93 20.40 -1.44
C SER A 194 -20.49 19.47 -0.36
N THR A 195 -21.50 18.69 -0.71
CA THR A 195 -22.18 17.76 0.23
C THR A 195 -21.52 16.38 0.33
N SER A 196 -20.45 16.12 -0.43
CA SER A 196 -19.76 14.82 -0.38
C SER A 196 -19.22 14.54 1.02
N ASN A 197 -19.89 13.65 1.74
CA ASN A 197 -19.43 13.20 3.04
C ASN A 197 -18.21 12.28 2.88
N MET A 198 -17.08 12.66 3.49
CA MET A 198 -15.83 11.90 3.39
C MET A 198 -15.86 10.54 4.10
N ALA A 199 -16.89 10.22 4.84
CA ALA A 199 -17.02 8.95 5.57
C ALA A 199 -16.91 7.70 4.69
N ILE A 200 -17.47 7.76 3.47
CA ILE A 200 -17.52 6.63 2.54
C ILE A 200 -16.27 6.49 1.66
N TYR A 201 -15.35 7.46 1.72
CA TYR A 201 -14.17 7.47 0.86
C TYR A 201 -12.92 7.01 1.62
N ASP A 202 -12.13 6.19 0.95
CA ASP A 202 -10.81 5.73 1.38
C ASP A 202 -9.78 6.85 1.25
N ARG A 203 -9.83 7.58 0.15
CA ARG A 203 -8.91 8.68 -0.15
C ARG A 203 -9.48 9.63 -1.18
N VAL A 204 -8.88 10.80 -1.25
CA VAL A 204 -9.12 11.77 -2.30
C VAL A 204 -7.82 12.01 -3.05
N GLU A 205 -7.85 11.82 -4.37
CA GLU A 205 -6.71 12.06 -5.25
C GLU A 205 -6.95 13.34 -6.07
N VAL A 206 -5.99 14.26 -6.02
CA VAL A 206 -6.07 15.54 -6.73
C VAL A 206 -4.92 15.62 -7.72
N VAL A 207 -5.25 15.60 -9.01
CA VAL A 207 -4.27 15.71 -10.10
C VAL A 207 -4.40 17.10 -10.72
N ARG A 208 -3.36 17.92 -10.58
CA ARG A 208 -3.38 19.32 -11.04
C ARG A 208 -2.74 19.46 -12.42
N GLY A 209 -3.40 20.19 -13.29
CA GLY A 209 -2.93 20.52 -14.61
C GLY A 209 -3.85 20.08 -15.73
N ALA A 210 -3.33 20.03 -16.95
CA ALA A 210 -4.07 19.61 -18.12
C ALA A 210 -4.25 18.07 -18.10
N ASN A 211 -5.48 17.64 -17.86
CA ASN A 211 -5.88 16.23 -17.83
C ASN A 211 -6.47 15.73 -19.16
N GLY A 212 -6.37 16.54 -20.22
CA GLY A 212 -7.02 16.29 -21.50
C GLY A 212 -6.67 14.96 -22.18
N LEU A 213 -5.51 14.38 -21.86
CA LEU A 213 -5.13 13.08 -22.41
C LEU A 213 -6.10 11.96 -21.96
N LEU A 214 -6.69 12.08 -20.79
CA LEU A 214 -7.56 11.06 -20.19
C LEU A 214 -9.05 11.44 -20.22
N GLN A 215 -9.34 12.72 -20.33
CA GLN A 215 -10.69 13.27 -20.14
C GLN A 215 -11.23 13.99 -21.37
N GLY A 216 -10.40 14.16 -22.42
CA GLY A 216 -10.78 14.91 -23.61
C GLY A 216 -10.77 16.43 -23.37
N THR A 217 -11.87 17.10 -23.67
CA THR A 217 -12.02 18.55 -23.44
C THR A 217 -12.25 18.83 -21.96
N GLY A 218 -11.36 19.61 -21.35
CA GLY A 218 -11.45 20.03 -19.94
C GLY A 218 -10.60 21.24 -19.66
N ASN A 219 -10.84 21.89 -18.54
CA ASN A 219 -10.04 23.01 -18.08
C ASN A 219 -8.66 22.52 -17.59
N PRO A 220 -7.59 23.30 -17.80
CA PRO A 220 -6.25 22.95 -17.30
C PRO A 220 -6.12 23.23 -15.78
N SER A 221 -7.16 22.95 -15.02
CA SER A 221 -7.29 23.18 -13.60
C SER A 221 -6.75 22.00 -12.78
N ALA A 222 -7.63 21.09 -12.46
CA ALA A 222 -7.35 19.83 -11.77
C ALA A 222 -8.48 18.82 -12.01
N ALA A 223 -8.18 17.54 -11.73
CA ALA A 223 -9.17 16.50 -11.51
C ALA A 223 -9.18 16.13 -10.03
N ILE A 224 -10.35 15.94 -9.45
CA ILE A 224 -10.54 15.44 -8.10
C ILE A 224 -11.22 14.08 -8.21
N ASN A 225 -10.55 13.03 -7.74
CA ASN A 225 -11.09 11.68 -7.72
C ASN A 225 -11.37 11.24 -6.28
N LEU A 226 -12.61 10.93 -6.01
CA LEU A 226 -13.09 10.41 -4.73
C LEU A 226 -13.10 8.88 -4.82
N VAL A 227 -12.16 8.22 -4.13
CA VAL A 227 -12.02 6.77 -4.13
C VAL A 227 -12.74 6.20 -2.93
N ARG A 228 -13.75 5.36 -3.17
CA ARG A 228 -14.57 4.75 -2.10
C ARG A 228 -13.80 3.68 -1.34
N LYS A 229 -14.19 3.49 -0.08
CA LYS A 229 -13.76 2.36 0.73
C LYS A 229 -14.13 1.04 0.09
N ARG A 230 -13.30 0.03 0.30
CA ARG A 230 -13.53 -1.32 -0.20
C ARG A 230 -13.83 -2.28 0.96
N PRO A 231 -14.60 -3.33 0.73
CA PRO A 231 -14.78 -4.38 1.72
C PRO A 231 -13.44 -4.96 2.16
N THR A 232 -13.33 -5.29 3.44
CA THR A 232 -12.13 -5.90 4.02
C THR A 232 -12.33 -7.41 4.22
N ALA A 233 -11.22 -8.18 4.22
CA ALA A 233 -11.26 -9.60 4.52
C ALA A 233 -11.65 -9.89 5.98
N ASP A 234 -11.30 -8.97 6.88
CA ASP A 234 -11.60 -9.06 8.30
C ASP A 234 -12.80 -8.19 8.66
N PHE A 235 -13.58 -8.67 9.63
CA PHE A 235 -14.69 -7.90 10.18
C PHE A 235 -14.17 -6.68 10.93
N ARG A 236 -14.67 -5.50 10.58
CA ARG A 236 -14.35 -4.23 11.26
C ARG A 236 -15.64 -3.47 11.52
N LEU A 237 -15.72 -2.88 12.69
CA LEU A 237 -16.79 -1.97 13.09
C LEU A 237 -16.14 -0.68 13.60
N GLY A 238 -16.48 0.43 12.97
CA GLY A 238 -16.15 1.78 13.39
C GLY A 238 -17.41 2.54 13.74
N ALA A 239 -17.38 3.31 14.84
CA ALA A 239 -18.46 4.23 15.17
C ALA A 239 -17.86 5.56 15.60
N GLU A 240 -18.42 6.65 15.09
CA GLU A 240 -18.01 8.02 15.41
C GLU A 240 -19.25 8.82 15.80
N LEU A 241 -19.13 9.57 16.89
CA LEU A 241 -20.15 10.51 17.34
C LEU A 241 -19.50 11.89 17.49
N GLY A 242 -20.08 12.89 16.88
CA GLY A 242 -19.63 14.27 16.95
C GLY A 242 -20.75 15.18 17.44
N ALA A 243 -20.37 16.16 18.26
CA ALA A 243 -21.24 17.26 18.66
C ALA A 243 -20.50 18.57 18.49
N GLY A 244 -21.13 19.56 17.96
CA GLY A 244 -20.56 20.89 17.66
C GLY A 244 -21.48 22.02 18.06
N SER A 245 -20.99 23.22 17.88
CA SER A 245 -21.77 24.45 18.07
C SER A 245 -22.94 24.51 17.07
N TRP A 246 -23.98 25.25 17.40
CA TRP A 246 -25.16 25.47 16.53
C TRP A 246 -25.97 24.21 16.25
N ASP A 247 -26.17 23.37 17.29
CA ASP A 247 -26.94 22.13 17.22
C ASP A 247 -26.43 21.15 16.13
N ASN A 248 -25.13 21.16 15.88
CA ASN A 248 -24.49 20.25 14.92
C ASN A 248 -24.21 18.92 15.62
N TYR A 249 -24.95 17.88 15.26
CA TYR A 249 -24.76 16.53 15.72
C TYR A 249 -24.47 15.60 14.54
N ARG A 250 -23.45 14.79 14.67
CA ARG A 250 -23.07 13.81 13.65
C ARG A 250 -22.95 12.43 14.28
N SER A 251 -23.49 11.42 13.59
CA SER A 251 -23.25 10.02 13.89
C SER A 251 -22.85 9.28 12.63
N GLN A 252 -21.86 8.43 12.73
CA GLN A 252 -21.36 7.62 11.65
C GLN A 252 -21.11 6.21 12.16
N VAL A 253 -21.54 5.20 11.41
CA VAL A 253 -21.22 3.80 11.66
C VAL A 253 -20.67 3.21 10.38
N ASP A 254 -19.52 2.59 10.45
CA ASP A 254 -18.86 1.91 9.34
C ASP A 254 -18.69 0.43 9.71
N LEU A 255 -19.30 -0.44 8.91
CA LEU A 255 -19.26 -1.88 9.10
C LEU A 255 -18.76 -2.52 7.81
N THR A 256 -17.68 -3.27 7.91
CA THR A 256 -17.09 -3.98 6.77
C THR A 256 -16.64 -5.37 7.19
N GLY A 257 -16.63 -6.31 6.25
CA GLY A 257 -16.20 -7.68 6.50
C GLY A 257 -16.63 -8.63 5.41
N PRO A 258 -16.23 -9.91 5.51
CA PRO A 258 -16.67 -10.93 4.58
C PRO A 258 -18.18 -11.19 4.76
N LEU A 259 -18.88 -11.31 3.63
CA LEU A 259 -20.21 -11.89 3.60
C LEU A 259 -20.04 -13.41 3.49
N ALA A 260 -20.59 -14.14 4.44
CA ALA A 260 -20.51 -15.60 4.50
C ALA A 260 -21.12 -16.27 3.26
#